data_fa711aca06285bebf5acd8507d100065
#
_entry.id   fa711aca06285bebf5acd8507d100065
#
_cell.length_a   1.000
_cell.length_b   1.000
_cell.length_c   1.000
_cell.angle_alpha   90.00
_cell.angle_beta   90.00
_cell.angle_gamma   90.00
#
_symmetry.space_group_name_H-M   'P 1'
#
loop_
_entity.id
_entity.type
_entity.pdbx_description
1 polymer ?
#
loop_
_entity_poly.entity_id
_entity_poly.type
_entity_poly.pdbx_seq_one_letter_code
_entity_poly.pdbx_strand_id
1 'polypeptide(L)'
;EIHERLVGSEMCIRDRGYDGHGQLVLKDEADVPRALPMLSVPCILEAFVPFDFEASIVMVSNGERVIHFPIGRNVHRDGILDLCFVPAEGMDDGLRSRMAAAGERFMKSCRYRGILAIEFFIRDGEFYFNEMAPRPHNSGHYTIEGCTTNQFRELVRFLLGEPLQEPQLVAPTVMKNILGQDLEAAERIAAENRPGVHVHLYGKTESRPKRKMGHITFVGMDAGEYGAAWADRFVK
;
A
#
# COMPACT_ATOMS: atom_id res chain seq x y z
N GLU A 1 -9.61 9.82 32.98
CA GLU A 1 -10.52 9.01 32.11
C GLU A 1 -9.77 8.20 31.02
N ILE A 2 -8.48 8.45 30.78
CA ILE A 2 -7.65 7.66 29.84
C ILE A 2 -7.20 6.36 30.52
N HIS A 3 -7.02 6.36 31.84
CA HIS A 3 -6.46 5.23 32.58
C HIS A 3 -7.37 4.00 32.71
N GLU A 4 -8.68 4.13 32.56
CA GLU A 4 -9.62 3.01 32.79
C GLU A 4 -9.93 2.17 31.54
N ARG A 5 -9.42 2.54 30.35
CA ARG A 5 -9.72 1.86 29.08
C ARG A 5 -8.54 1.24 28.36
N LEU A 6 -7.33 1.37 28.90
CA LEU A 6 -6.11 0.75 28.32
C LEU A 6 -6.01 -0.73 28.70
N VAL A 7 -6.93 -1.54 28.19
CA VAL A 7 -6.84 -3.00 28.24
C VAL A 7 -6.62 -3.50 26.83
N GLY A 8 -5.36 -3.57 26.42
CA GLY A 8 -4.95 -4.03 25.09
C GLY A 8 -3.90 -3.10 24.48
N SER A 9 -3.25 -3.54 23.42
CA SER A 9 -2.33 -2.67 22.66
C SER A 9 -3.14 -1.63 21.90
N GLU A 10 -2.84 -0.37 22.10
CA GLU A 10 -3.50 0.75 21.41
C GLU A 10 -2.45 1.53 20.62
N MET A 11 -2.87 2.17 19.53
CA MET A 11 -2.00 2.96 18.67
C MET A 11 -2.46 4.43 18.64
N CYS A 12 -1.55 5.34 18.94
CA CYS A 12 -1.78 6.77 18.75
C CYS A 12 -1.28 7.21 17.39
N ILE A 13 -2.12 7.85 16.59
CA ILE A 13 -1.79 8.42 15.29
C ILE A 13 -1.93 9.95 15.36
N ARG A 14 -0.92 10.67 14.90
CA ARG A 14 -1.00 12.12 14.70
C ARG A 14 -1.74 12.42 13.39
N ASP A 15 -2.53 13.49 13.39
CA ASP A 15 -3.32 13.97 12.23
C ASP A 15 -2.52 14.14 10.92
N ARG A 16 -1.19 14.25 10.98
CA ARG A 16 -0.30 14.40 9.83
C ARG A 16 0.82 13.35 9.78
N GLY A 17 0.58 12.17 10.33
CA GLY A 17 1.50 11.04 10.25
C GLY A 17 1.52 10.43 8.83
N TYR A 18 2.67 9.95 8.39
CA TYR A 18 2.85 9.19 7.15
C TYR A 18 4.07 8.27 7.30
N ASP A 19 4.07 7.14 6.60
CA ASP A 19 5.17 6.16 6.63
C ASP A 19 5.62 5.82 8.09
N GLY A 20 4.69 5.63 9.02
CA GLY A 20 4.96 5.34 10.45
C GLY A 20 5.41 6.55 11.29
N HIS A 21 5.56 7.74 10.70
CA HIS A 21 5.91 8.94 11.44
C HIS A 21 4.69 9.48 12.21
N GLY A 22 4.89 9.77 13.50
CA GLY A 22 3.82 10.29 14.35
C GLY A 22 2.87 9.21 14.86
N GLN A 23 3.23 7.94 14.77
CA GLN A 23 2.52 6.82 15.36
C GLN A 23 3.27 6.29 16.58
N LEU A 24 2.52 5.82 17.58
CA LEU A 24 3.07 5.17 18.77
C LEU A 24 2.13 4.04 19.19
N VAL A 25 2.67 2.83 19.28
CA VAL A 25 1.95 1.68 19.83
C VAL A 25 2.08 1.70 21.36
N LEU A 26 0.95 1.71 22.03
CA LEU A 26 0.85 1.59 23.49
C LEU A 26 0.53 0.13 23.82
N LYS A 27 1.43 -0.55 24.51
CA LYS A 27 1.27 -1.96 24.90
C LYS A 27 0.73 -2.09 26.32
N ASP A 28 1.08 -1.15 27.17
CA ASP A 28 0.69 -1.09 28.58
C ASP A 28 0.76 0.33 29.14
N GLU A 29 0.41 0.49 30.41
CA GLU A 29 0.42 1.78 31.09
C GLU A 29 1.81 2.44 31.14
N ALA A 30 2.90 1.68 31.07
CA ALA A 30 4.25 2.20 31.08
C ALA A 30 4.57 3.00 29.79
N ASP A 31 3.84 2.77 28.72
CA ASP A 31 4.00 3.52 27.46
C ASP A 31 3.29 4.87 27.47
N VAL A 32 2.34 5.10 28.39
CA VAL A 32 1.55 6.34 28.44
C VAL A 32 2.40 7.62 28.51
N PRO A 33 3.47 7.70 29.33
CA PRO A 33 4.33 8.88 29.37
C PRO A 33 4.96 9.21 28.02
N ARG A 34 5.20 8.22 27.16
CA ARG A 34 5.73 8.41 25.79
C ARG A 34 4.69 8.99 24.86
N ALA A 35 3.40 8.76 25.10
CA ALA A 35 2.30 9.30 24.31
C ALA A 35 1.96 10.75 24.67
N LEU A 36 2.20 11.19 25.91
CA LEU A 36 1.82 12.53 26.37
C LEU A 36 2.30 13.67 25.46
N PRO A 37 3.55 13.68 24.94
CA PRO A 37 3.98 14.73 24.01
C PRO A 37 3.20 14.76 22.70
N MET A 38 2.61 13.63 22.27
CA MET A 38 1.79 13.57 21.05
C MET A 38 0.46 14.29 21.20
N LEU A 39 -0.06 14.39 22.42
CA LEU A 39 -1.33 15.08 22.73
C LEU A 39 -1.24 16.60 22.59
N SER A 40 -0.06 17.17 22.34
CA SER A 40 0.13 18.59 22.05
C SER A 40 -0.43 19.02 20.70
N VAL A 41 -0.80 18.07 19.84
CA VAL A 41 -1.43 18.28 18.53
C VAL A 41 -2.65 17.35 18.39
N PRO A 42 -3.59 17.64 17.49
CA PRO A 42 -4.68 16.72 17.21
C PRO A 42 -4.14 15.32 16.87
N CYS A 43 -4.68 14.31 17.54
CA CYS A 43 -4.35 12.91 17.31
C CYS A 43 -5.59 12.04 17.56
N ILE A 44 -5.55 10.81 17.06
CA ILE A 44 -6.57 9.80 17.35
C ILE A 44 -5.93 8.65 18.13
N LEU A 45 -6.72 8.01 18.96
CA LEU A 45 -6.37 6.80 19.67
C LEU A 45 -7.25 5.68 19.11
N GLU A 46 -6.60 4.65 18.57
CA GLU A 46 -7.28 3.53 17.93
C GLU A 46 -6.92 2.21 18.61
N ALA A 47 -7.85 1.27 18.62
CA ALA A 47 -7.56 -0.08 19.05
C ALA A 47 -6.52 -0.72 18.12
N PHE A 48 -5.50 -1.33 18.68
CA PHE A 48 -4.52 -2.07 17.91
C PHE A 48 -5.16 -3.30 17.27
N VAL A 49 -5.03 -3.45 15.96
CA VAL A 49 -5.48 -4.62 15.21
C VAL A 49 -4.28 -5.56 15.00
N PRO A 50 -4.22 -6.70 15.71
CA PRO A 50 -3.22 -7.73 15.43
C PRO A 50 -3.62 -8.43 14.13
N PHE A 51 -2.97 -8.08 13.01
CA PHE A 51 -3.32 -8.55 11.68
C PHE A 51 -2.41 -9.72 11.23
N ASP A 52 -2.93 -10.53 10.31
CA ASP A 52 -2.18 -11.59 9.64
C ASP A 52 -1.32 -11.03 8.52
N PHE A 53 -1.88 -10.09 7.75
CA PHE A 53 -1.19 -9.35 6.70
C PHE A 53 -1.95 -8.07 6.33
N GLU A 54 -1.30 -7.24 5.52
CA GLU A 54 -1.87 -6.00 4.99
C GLU A 54 -2.23 -6.17 3.51
N ALA A 55 -3.32 -5.53 3.08
CA ALA A 55 -3.74 -5.54 1.69
C ALA A 55 -4.20 -4.14 1.26
N SER A 56 -4.10 -3.87 -0.04
CA SER A 56 -4.55 -2.59 -0.58
C SER A 56 -5.32 -2.76 -1.89
N ILE A 57 -6.26 -1.85 -2.11
CA ILE A 57 -7.04 -1.73 -3.34
C ILE A 57 -6.92 -0.30 -3.86
N VAL A 58 -6.65 -0.15 -5.15
CA VAL A 58 -6.72 1.13 -5.85
C VAL A 58 -7.98 1.16 -6.68
N MET A 59 -8.71 2.26 -6.60
CA MET A 59 -10.01 2.44 -7.25
C MET A 59 -10.07 3.79 -7.95
N VAL A 60 -10.86 3.88 -9.02
CA VAL A 60 -11.13 5.16 -9.71
C VAL A 60 -12.63 5.29 -9.95
N SER A 61 -13.18 6.46 -9.65
CA SER A 61 -14.59 6.78 -9.85
C SER A 61 -14.76 8.02 -10.72
N ASN A 62 -15.65 7.96 -11.69
CA ASN A 62 -16.11 9.15 -12.42
C ASN A 62 -17.45 9.71 -11.88
N GLY A 63 -17.96 9.11 -10.79
CA GLY A 63 -19.25 9.43 -10.16
C GLY A 63 -20.40 8.53 -10.58
N GLU A 64 -20.33 7.90 -11.75
CA GLU A 64 -21.31 6.95 -12.25
C GLU A 64 -20.81 5.51 -12.11
N ARG A 65 -19.57 5.29 -12.48
CA ARG A 65 -18.88 4.01 -12.44
C ARG A 65 -17.67 4.07 -11.50
N VAL A 66 -17.47 2.98 -10.78
CA VAL A 66 -16.24 2.73 -10.02
C VAL A 66 -15.56 1.51 -10.64
N ILE A 67 -14.29 1.64 -10.96
CA ILE A 67 -13.40 0.53 -11.31
C ILE A 67 -12.42 0.28 -10.18
N HIS A 68 -11.90 -0.93 -10.07
CA HIS A 68 -10.87 -1.25 -9.09
C HIS A 68 -9.77 -2.13 -9.69
N PHE A 69 -8.55 -1.86 -9.29
CA PHE A 69 -7.39 -2.67 -9.64
C PHE A 69 -7.35 -3.94 -8.79
N PRO A 70 -6.70 -5.02 -9.24
CA PRO A 70 -6.50 -6.22 -8.45
C PRO A 70 -5.91 -5.92 -7.08
N ILE A 71 -6.41 -6.58 -6.04
CA ILE A 71 -5.96 -6.38 -4.67
C ILE A 71 -4.55 -6.94 -4.50
N GLY A 72 -3.65 -6.13 -3.95
CA GLY A 72 -2.30 -6.52 -3.60
C GLY A 72 -2.15 -6.81 -2.10
N ARG A 73 -1.33 -7.83 -1.76
CA ARG A 73 -0.84 -8.08 -0.40
C ARG A 73 0.42 -7.26 -0.19
N ASN A 74 0.42 -6.44 0.85
CA ASN A 74 1.51 -5.52 1.17
C ASN A 74 2.39 -6.09 2.27
N VAL A 75 3.69 -5.86 2.15
CA VAL A 75 4.68 -6.12 3.19
C VAL A 75 5.37 -4.82 3.52
N HIS A 76 5.20 -4.36 4.76
CA HIS A 76 5.89 -3.18 5.26
C HIS A 76 7.11 -3.59 6.10
N ARG A 77 8.17 -2.79 6.01
CA ARG A 77 9.34 -2.86 6.89
C ARG A 77 9.58 -1.50 7.50
N ASP A 78 9.62 -1.44 8.82
CA ASP A 78 9.76 -0.17 9.56
C ASP A 78 8.72 0.89 9.15
N GLY A 79 7.47 0.50 8.90
CA GLY A 79 6.37 1.38 8.48
C GLY A 79 6.44 1.85 7.03
N ILE A 80 7.37 1.34 6.22
CA ILE A 80 7.52 1.69 4.81
C ILE A 80 7.14 0.47 3.96
N LEU A 81 6.26 0.66 2.98
CA LEU A 81 5.93 -0.39 2.02
C LEU A 81 7.21 -0.87 1.31
N ASP A 82 7.52 -2.14 1.47
CA ASP A 82 8.67 -2.80 0.85
C ASP A 82 8.25 -3.59 -0.39
N LEU A 83 7.24 -4.45 -0.26
CA LEU A 83 6.77 -5.33 -1.32
C LEU A 83 5.24 -5.28 -1.45
N CYS A 84 4.76 -5.46 -2.68
CA CYS A 84 3.36 -5.72 -2.97
C CYS A 84 3.26 -6.92 -3.91
N PHE A 85 2.55 -7.97 -3.48
CA PHE A 85 2.30 -9.19 -4.25
C PHE A 85 0.89 -9.18 -4.83
N VAL A 86 0.75 -9.41 -6.12
CA VAL A 86 -0.53 -9.38 -6.83
C VAL A 86 -0.68 -10.61 -7.73
N PRO A 87 -1.77 -11.38 -7.59
CA PRO A 87 -2.89 -11.18 -6.68
C PRO A 87 -2.48 -11.39 -5.22
N ALA A 88 -3.23 -10.79 -4.29
CA ALA A 88 -3.00 -10.96 -2.85
C ALA A 88 -3.16 -12.44 -2.46
N GLU A 89 -2.08 -13.07 -2.03
CA GLU A 89 -2.09 -14.44 -1.51
C GLU A 89 -2.75 -14.47 -0.13
N GLY A 90 -3.38 -15.60 0.21
CA GLY A 90 -4.07 -15.79 1.48
C GLY A 90 -5.47 -15.15 1.54
N MET A 91 -5.98 -14.65 0.41
CA MET A 91 -7.34 -14.12 0.29
C MET A 91 -8.19 -15.01 -0.63
N ASP A 92 -9.39 -15.34 -0.20
CA ASP A 92 -10.40 -15.94 -1.06
C ASP A 92 -11.15 -14.89 -1.89
N ASP A 93 -11.92 -15.34 -2.87
CA ASP A 93 -12.69 -14.44 -3.75
C ASP A 93 -13.83 -13.73 -3.01
N GLY A 94 -14.35 -14.32 -1.95
CA GLY A 94 -15.37 -13.73 -1.08
C GLY A 94 -14.82 -12.50 -0.36
N LEU A 95 -13.64 -12.61 0.25
CA LEU A 95 -12.98 -11.51 0.93
C LEU A 95 -12.61 -10.39 -0.06
N ARG A 96 -12.04 -10.73 -1.23
CA ARG A 96 -11.75 -9.76 -2.30
C ARG A 96 -13.00 -8.99 -2.72
N SER A 97 -14.09 -9.69 -2.96
CA SER A 97 -15.37 -9.10 -3.37
C SER A 97 -15.95 -8.18 -2.29
N ARG A 98 -15.88 -8.58 -1.01
CA ARG A 98 -16.36 -7.76 0.11
C ARG A 98 -15.53 -6.47 0.26
N MET A 99 -14.20 -6.55 0.12
CA MET A 99 -13.31 -5.38 0.16
C MET A 99 -13.60 -4.41 -0.98
N ALA A 100 -13.71 -4.91 -2.21
CA ALA A 100 -14.04 -4.09 -3.37
C ALA A 100 -15.40 -3.39 -3.19
N ALA A 101 -16.42 -4.14 -2.76
CA ALA A 101 -17.74 -3.58 -2.48
C ALA A 101 -17.74 -2.56 -1.34
N ALA A 102 -16.91 -2.74 -0.31
CA ALA A 102 -16.78 -1.76 0.76
C ALA A 102 -16.17 -0.44 0.27
N GLY A 103 -15.10 -0.50 -0.51
CA GLY A 103 -14.49 0.67 -1.14
C GLY A 103 -15.44 1.39 -2.09
N GLU A 104 -16.18 0.64 -2.92
CA GLU A 104 -17.18 1.20 -3.82
C GLU A 104 -18.32 1.91 -3.06
N ARG A 105 -18.85 1.29 -2.00
CA ARG A 105 -19.86 1.92 -1.13
C ARG A 105 -19.33 3.20 -0.50
N PHE A 106 -18.08 3.19 -0.03
CA PHE A 106 -17.43 4.37 0.55
C PHE A 106 -17.36 5.51 -0.48
N MET A 107 -16.81 5.25 -1.69
CA MET A 107 -16.70 6.26 -2.75
C MET A 107 -18.07 6.82 -3.14
N LYS A 108 -19.09 5.97 -3.28
CA LYS A 108 -20.47 6.39 -3.59
C LYS A 108 -21.10 7.23 -2.47
N SER A 109 -20.94 6.82 -1.20
CA SER A 109 -21.53 7.53 -0.05
C SER A 109 -20.95 8.93 0.11
N CYS A 110 -19.65 9.09 -0.14
CA CYS A 110 -18.96 10.38 -0.12
C CYS A 110 -19.09 11.16 -1.44
N ARG A 111 -19.75 10.60 -2.46
CA ARG A 111 -19.79 11.14 -3.82
C ARG A 111 -18.39 11.44 -4.36
N TYR A 112 -17.42 10.61 -3.97
CA TYR A 112 -16.02 10.81 -4.35
C TYR A 112 -15.80 10.52 -5.83
N ARG A 113 -15.11 11.44 -6.51
CA ARG A 113 -14.71 11.32 -7.92
C ARG A 113 -13.21 11.47 -8.03
N GLY A 114 -12.57 10.55 -8.72
CA GLY A 114 -11.12 10.49 -8.86
C GLY A 114 -10.55 9.17 -8.39
N ILE A 115 -9.25 9.13 -8.16
CA ILE A 115 -8.54 7.94 -7.70
C ILE A 115 -8.47 7.91 -6.16
N LEU A 116 -8.65 6.72 -5.60
CA LEU A 116 -8.55 6.43 -4.18
C LEU A 116 -7.81 5.11 -3.98
N ALA A 117 -6.80 5.10 -3.14
CA ALA A 117 -6.23 3.88 -2.59
C ALA A 117 -6.72 3.69 -1.16
N ILE A 118 -7.07 2.45 -0.80
CA ILE A 118 -7.45 2.08 0.57
C ILE A 118 -6.57 0.92 1.01
N GLU A 119 -5.99 1.05 2.19
CA GLU A 119 -5.23 0.00 2.86
C GLU A 119 -6.04 -0.63 3.99
N PHE A 120 -5.90 -1.93 4.14
CA PHE A 120 -6.63 -2.73 5.10
C PHE A 120 -5.67 -3.67 5.85
N PHE A 121 -5.97 -3.89 7.12
CA PHE A 121 -5.47 -5.02 7.87
C PHE A 121 -6.39 -6.22 7.65
N ILE A 122 -5.80 -7.39 7.40
CA ILE A 122 -6.54 -8.64 7.25
C ILE A 122 -6.28 -9.52 8.47
N ARG A 123 -7.35 -10.02 9.07
CA ARG A 123 -7.29 -10.91 10.21
C ARG A 123 -8.46 -11.90 10.18
N ASP A 124 -8.16 -13.20 10.35
CA ASP A 124 -9.18 -14.24 10.44
C ASP A 124 -10.21 -14.22 9.30
N GLY A 125 -9.80 -13.86 8.06
CA GLY A 125 -10.69 -13.74 6.90
C GLY A 125 -11.60 -12.51 6.91
N GLU A 126 -11.37 -11.56 7.83
CA GLU A 126 -12.03 -10.26 7.89
C GLU A 126 -11.05 -9.13 7.56
N PHE A 127 -11.57 -7.96 7.15
CA PHE A 127 -10.76 -6.79 6.86
C PHE A 127 -11.14 -5.60 7.74
N TYR A 128 -10.12 -4.86 8.14
CA TYR A 128 -10.23 -3.65 8.95
C TYR A 128 -9.58 -2.50 8.19
N PHE A 129 -10.24 -1.35 8.14
CA PHE A 129 -9.70 -0.14 7.54
C PHE A 129 -8.42 0.28 8.28
N ASN A 130 -7.36 0.59 7.52
CA ASN A 130 -6.12 1.17 8.03
C ASN A 130 -6.01 2.64 7.62
N GLU A 131 -5.74 2.90 6.35
CA GLU A 131 -5.61 4.26 5.83
C GLU A 131 -6.14 4.38 4.41
N MET A 132 -6.32 5.61 3.94
CA MET A 132 -6.65 5.89 2.54
C MET A 132 -5.86 7.07 2.00
N ALA A 133 -5.64 7.05 0.70
CA ALA A 133 -4.94 8.10 -0.03
C ALA A 133 -5.76 8.53 -1.26
N PRO A 134 -6.31 9.77 -1.30
CA PRO A 134 -7.06 10.29 -2.45
C PRO A 134 -6.11 10.76 -3.57
N ARG A 135 -5.23 9.90 -4.01
CA ARG A 135 -4.19 10.12 -5.02
C ARG A 135 -3.64 8.78 -5.51
N PRO A 136 -2.89 8.74 -6.65
CA PRO A 136 -2.09 7.58 -6.98
C PRO A 136 -1.22 7.15 -5.79
N HIS A 137 -1.17 5.85 -5.56
CA HIS A 137 -0.54 5.30 -4.37
C HIS A 137 0.61 4.35 -4.73
N ASN A 138 1.57 4.26 -3.83
CA ASN A 138 2.76 3.43 -4.00
C ASN A 138 2.39 1.94 -4.16
N SER A 139 1.43 1.44 -3.40
CA SER A 139 0.94 0.07 -3.53
C SER A 139 0.28 -0.23 -4.88
N GLY A 140 -0.09 0.79 -5.66
CA GLY A 140 -0.64 0.68 -7.01
C GLY A 140 0.41 0.77 -8.13
N HIS A 141 1.69 0.88 -7.85
CA HIS A 141 2.71 1.00 -8.91
C HIS A 141 2.86 -0.27 -9.75
N TYR A 142 2.58 -1.45 -9.19
CA TYR A 142 2.54 -2.71 -9.95
C TYR A 142 1.62 -2.63 -11.17
N THR A 143 0.61 -1.75 -11.15
CA THR A 143 -0.36 -1.63 -12.23
C THR A 143 0.24 -1.16 -13.54
N ILE A 144 1.43 -0.52 -13.51
CA ILE A 144 2.05 0.07 -14.71
C ILE A 144 2.32 -1.01 -15.75
N GLU A 145 2.90 -2.13 -15.35
CA GLU A 145 3.21 -3.26 -16.24
C GLU A 145 2.36 -4.50 -15.94
N GLY A 146 1.91 -4.66 -14.68
CA GLY A 146 1.17 -5.84 -14.25
C GLY A 146 -0.30 -5.85 -14.67
N CYS A 147 -0.85 -4.74 -15.17
CA CYS A 147 -2.25 -4.64 -15.58
C CYS A 147 -2.42 -4.12 -17.02
N THR A 148 -3.59 -4.37 -17.62
CA THR A 148 -3.95 -3.89 -18.96
C THR A 148 -4.08 -2.36 -19.04
N THR A 149 -4.36 -1.71 -17.92
CA THR A 149 -4.30 -0.26 -17.71
C THR A 149 -3.71 0.01 -16.33
N ASN A 150 -3.36 1.26 -16.01
CA ASN A 150 -2.70 1.58 -14.75
C ASN A 150 -3.34 2.77 -14.03
N GLN A 151 -3.03 2.91 -12.74
CA GLN A 151 -3.60 3.95 -11.88
C GLN A 151 -3.42 5.38 -12.42
N PHE A 152 -2.32 5.67 -13.10
CA PHE A 152 -2.05 6.99 -13.65
C PHE A 152 -2.85 7.23 -14.92
N ARG A 153 -2.95 6.22 -15.80
CA ARG A 153 -3.73 6.30 -17.04
C ARG A 153 -5.22 6.50 -16.72
N GLU A 154 -5.76 5.75 -15.77
CA GLU A 154 -7.17 5.88 -15.40
C GLU A 154 -7.46 7.21 -14.69
N LEU A 155 -6.51 7.75 -13.91
CA LEU A 155 -6.64 9.11 -13.39
C LEU A 155 -6.67 10.15 -14.52
N VAL A 156 -5.80 10.03 -15.54
CA VAL A 156 -5.80 10.94 -16.69
C VAL A 156 -7.10 10.83 -17.49
N ARG A 157 -7.61 9.61 -17.72
CA ARG A 157 -8.92 9.41 -18.37
C ARG A 157 -10.04 10.10 -17.60
N PHE A 158 -10.07 9.91 -16.28
CA PHE A 158 -11.03 10.62 -15.42
C PHE A 158 -10.93 12.14 -15.59
N LEU A 159 -9.74 12.72 -15.56
CA LEU A 159 -9.52 14.17 -15.69
C LEU A 159 -9.93 14.71 -17.05
N LEU A 160 -9.79 13.92 -18.11
CA LEU A 160 -10.19 14.27 -19.48
C LEU A 160 -11.68 13.95 -19.77
N GLY A 161 -12.40 13.36 -18.82
CA GLY A 161 -13.79 12.93 -19.04
C GLY A 161 -13.93 11.73 -19.98
N GLU A 162 -12.85 10.97 -20.19
CA GLU A 162 -12.86 9.75 -20.98
C GLU A 162 -13.47 8.57 -20.21
N PRO A 163 -14.03 7.56 -20.92
CA PRO A 163 -14.50 6.35 -20.27
C PRO A 163 -13.39 5.60 -19.53
N LEU A 164 -13.67 5.21 -18.28
CA LEU A 164 -12.76 4.38 -17.49
C LEU A 164 -12.67 2.96 -18.06
N GLN A 165 -11.46 2.39 -18.09
CA GLN A 165 -11.20 1.02 -18.53
C GLN A 165 -11.13 0.08 -17.32
N GLU A 166 -11.77 -1.08 -17.42
CA GLU A 166 -11.67 -2.13 -16.40
C GLU A 166 -10.27 -2.73 -16.42
N PRO A 167 -9.51 -2.64 -15.32
CA PRO A 167 -8.16 -3.19 -15.28
C PRO A 167 -8.20 -4.72 -15.09
N GLN A 168 -7.33 -5.41 -15.80
CA GLN A 168 -7.12 -6.85 -15.64
C GLN A 168 -5.64 -7.10 -15.33
N LEU A 169 -5.39 -8.01 -14.40
CA LEU A 169 -4.02 -8.48 -14.15
C LEU A 169 -3.53 -9.28 -15.36
N VAL A 170 -2.36 -8.96 -15.88
CA VAL A 170 -1.75 -9.63 -17.05
C VAL A 170 -1.12 -10.95 -16.63
N ALA A 171 -0.45 -10.94 -15.48
CA ALA A 171 0.22 -12.08 -14.87
C ALA A 171 0.47 -11.80 -13.38
N PRO A 172 0.76 -12.80 -12.55
CA PRO A 172 1.23 -12.58 -11.19
C PRO A 172 2.38 -11.57 -11.20
N THR A 173 2.34 -10.63 -10.28
CA THR A 173 3.25 -9.48 -10.31
C THR A 173 3.72 -9.13 -8.90
N VAL A 174 5.01 -8.86 -8.76
CA VAL A 174 5.59 -8.36 -7.52
C VAL A 174 6.11 -6.94 -7.75
N MET A 175 5.73 -6.01 -6.89
CA MET A 175 6.35 -4.68 -6.85
C MET A 175 7.24 -4.58 -5.62
N LYS A 176 8.50 -4.17 -5.83
CA LYS A 176 9.49 -3.90 -4.78
C LYS A 176 9.83 -2.42 -4.79
N ASN A 177 9.69 -1.75 -3.65
CA ASN A 177 10.21 -0.39 -3.51
C ASN A 177 11.74 -0.39 -3.48
N ILE A 178 12.33 0.60 -4.14
CA ILE A 178 13.75 0.90 -4.06
C ILE A 178 13.91 2.02 -3.04
N LEU A 179 14.51 1.69 -1.90
CA LEU A 179 14.91 2.68 -0.91
C LEU A 179 16.35 3.13 -1.19
N GLY A 180 16.81 4.18 -0.50
CA GLY A 180 18.15 4.72 -0.76
C GLY A 180 19.27 3.71 -0.64
N GLN A 181 19.18 2.79 0.30
CA GLN A 181 20.14 1.69 0.49
C GLN A 181 20.06 0.63 -0.62
N ASP A 182 18.96 0.55 -1.38
CA ASP A 182 18.75 -0.43 -2.44
C ASP A 182 19.15 0.10 -3.82
N LEU A 183 19.51 1.39 -3.95
CA LEU A 183 19.68 2.06 -5.25
C LEU A 183 20.73 1.38 -6.12
N GLU A 184 21.90 1.06 -5.57
CA GLU A 184 22.98 0.39 -6.30
C GLU A 184 22.57 -1.01 -6.81
N ALA A 185 21.82 -1.77 -5.98
CA ALA A 185 21.27 -3.06 -6.39
C ALA A 185 20.27 -2.90 -7.55
N ALA A 186 19.40 -1.88 -7.46
CA ALA A 186 18.41 -1.60 -8.50
C ALA A 186 19.06 -1.17 -9.82
N GLU A 187 20.13 -0.39 -9.79
CA GLU A 187 20.90 0.01 -10.99
C GLU A 187 21.54 -1.21 -11.65
N ARG A 188 22.11 -2.14 -10.88
CA ARG A 188 22.65 -3.41 -11.41
C ARG A 188 21.54 -4.25 -12.06
N ILE A 189 20.37 -4.35 -11.41
CA ILE A 189 19.21 -5.08 -11.95
C ILE A 189 18.72 -4.44 -13.26
N ALA A 190 18.66 -3.11 -13.32
CA ALA A 190 18.28 -2.38 -14.54
C ALA A 190 19.24 -2.68 -15.71
N ALA A 191 20.55 -2.74 -15.42
CA ALA A 191 21.58 -3.05 -16.44
C ALA A 191 21.47 -4.48 -16.98
N GLU A 192 20.92 -5.44 -16.22
CA GLU A 192 20.69 -6.81 -16.66
C GLU A 192 19.61 -6.91 -17.77
N ASN A 193 18.73 -5.93 -17.87
CA ASN A 193 17.66 -5.81 -18.87
C ASN A 193 16.86 -7.12 -19.07
N ARG A 194 16.43 -7.74 -17.99
CA ARG A 194 15.72 -9.03 -18.01
C ARG A 194 14.26 -8.84 -18.43
N PRO A 195 13.70 -9.70 -19.29
CA PRO A 195 12.28 -9.72 -19.61
C PRO A 195 11.43 -9.83 -18.33
N GLY A 196 10.33 -9.04 -18.26
CA GLY A 196 9.42 -9.05 -17.13
C GLY A 196 9.92 -8.28 -15.89
N VAL A 197 11.12 -7.68 -15.94
CA VAL A 197 11.68 -6.86 -14.85
C VAL A 197 11.76 -5.41 -15.30
N HIS A 198 11.00 -4.55 -14.62
CA HIS A 198 10.86 -3.14 -14.99
C HIS A 198 11.31 -2.24 -13.82
N VAL A 199 12.37 -1.48 -14.04
CA VAL A 199 12.97 -0.62 -13.01
C VAL A 199 12.59 0.84 -13.27
N HIS A 200 11.98 1.48 -12.29
CA HIS A 200 11.59 2.89 -12.30
C HIS A 200 12.38 3.65 -11.25
N LEU A 201 13.31 4.50 -11.67
CA LEU A 201 14.05 5.42 -10.81
C LEU A 201 13.41 6.81 -10.86
N TYR A 202 13.18 7.43 -9.69
CA TYR A 202 12.45 8.70 -9.60
C TYR A 202 13.33 9.93 -9.86
N GLY A 203 14.61 9.77 -10.22
CA GLY A 203 15.52 10.86 -10.54
C GLY A 203 15.84 11.81 -9.37
N LYS A 204 15.68 11.34 -8.13
CA LYS A 204 15.98 12.16 -6.95
C LYS A 204 17.49 12.33 -6.81
N THR A 205 17.95 13.57 -6.62
CA THR A 205 19.37 13.93 -6.55
C THR A 205 20.09 13.41 -5.32
N GLU A 206 19.36 13.25 -4.20
CA GLU A 206 19.94 12.77 -2.95
C GLU A 206 19.38 11.39 -2.60
N SER A 207 20.24 10.40 -2.44
CA SER A 207 19.90 9.11 -1.86
C SER A 207 20.15 9.14 -0.35
N ARG A 208 19.13 8.74 0.43
CA ARG A 208 19.23 8.60 1.90
C ARG A 208 18.59 7.27 2.30
N PRO A 209 19.07 6.58 3.35
CA PRO A 209 18.41 5.41 3.89
C PRO A 209 16.91 5.66 4.10
N LYS A 210 16.08 4.67 3.80
CA LYS A 210 14.60 4.72 3.91
C LYS A 210 13.89 5.71 2.97
N ARG A 211 14.59 6.53 2.19
CA ARG A 211 13.97 7.39 1.18
C ARG A 211 13.59 6.56 -0.05
N LYS A 212 12.32 6.61 -0.46
CA LYS A 212 11.84 5.95 -1.68
C LYS A 212 12.51 6.59 -2.91
N MET A 213 13.36 5.86 -3.60
CA MET A 213 14.14 6.29 -4.77
C MET A 213 13.56 5.78 -6.08
N GLY A 214 12.72 4.75 -6.02
CA GLY A 214 12.14 4.11 -7.18
C GLY A 214 11.31 2.89 -6.80
N HIS A 215 10.98 2.09 -7.79
CA HIS A 215 10.42 0.75 -7.61
C HIS A 215 10.81 -0.16 -8.76
N ILE A 216 10.69 -1.47 -8.54
CA ILE A 216 10.84 -2.50 -9.56
C ILE A 216 9.53 -3.26 -9.63
N THR A 217 9.04 -3.52 -10.85
CA THR A 217 7.91 -4.42 -11.11
C THR A 217 8.44 -5.69 -11.76
N PHE A 218 8.12 -6.85 -11.16
CA PHE A 218 8.42 -8.18 -11.69
C PHE A 218 7.11 -8.79 -12.18
N VAL A 219 6.92 -8.86 -13.50
CA VAL A 219 5.73 -9.41 -14.16
C VAL A 219 5.94 -10.87 -14.51
N GLY A 220 4.95 -11.72 -14.23
CA GLY A 220 5.05 -13.18 -14.40
C GLY A 220 5.79 -13.86 -13.24
N MET A 221 5.70 -13.28 -12.04
CA MET A 221 6.39 -13.75 -10.84
C MET A 221 5.48 -13.69 -9.63
N ASP A 222 5.42 -14.77 -8.87
CA ASP A 222 4.73 -14.84 -7.57
C ASP A 222 5.68 -14.60 -6.39
N ALA A 223 5.15 -14.66 -5.17
CA ALA A 223 5.93 -14.40 -3.96
C ALA A 223 7.03 -15.45 -3.72
N GLY A 224 6.77 -16.72 -4.06
CA GLY A 224 7.74 -17.81 -3.91
C GLY A 224 8.91 -17.67 -4.90
N GLU A 225 8.61 -17.40 -6.14
CA GLU A 225 9.59 -17.16 -7.21
C GLU A 225 10.45 -15.92 -6.92
N TYR A 226 9.81 -14.83 -6.45
CA TYR A 226 10.54 -13.64 -6.01
C TYR A 226 11.47 -13.96 -4.85
N GLY A 227 10.97 -14.66 -3.83
CA GLY A 227 11.75 -15.06 -2.66
C GLY A 227 12.99 -15.87 -3.04
N ALA A 228 12.85 -16.82 -3.95
CA ALA A 228 13.93 -17.68 -4.40
C ALA A 228 14.99 -16.97 -5.28
N ALA A 229 14.56 -16.03 -6.13
CA ALA A 229 15.43 -15.45 -7.16
C ALA A 229 15.97 -14.05 -6.82
N TRP A 230 15.26 -13.28 -6.01
CA TRP A 230 15.49 -11.84 -5.90
C TRP A 230 15.63 -11.29 -4.47
N ALA A 231 15.05 -11.97 -3.46
CA ALA A 231 15.02 -11.42 -2.10
C ALA A 231 16.41 -11.09 -1.53
N ASP A 232 17.43 -11.89 -1.85
CA ASP A 232 18.79 -11.72 -1.37
C ASP A 232 19.61 -10.66 -2.13
N ARG A 233 19.05 -10.07 -3.19
CA ARG A 233 19.74 -9.02 -3.98
C ARG A 233 19.63 -7.64 -3.35
N PHE A 234 18.75 -7.46 -2.38
CA PHE A 234 18.50 -6.21 -1.67
C PHE A 234 19.04 -6.26 -0.25
N VAL A 235 19.34 -5.10 0.29
CA VAL A 235 19.79 -4.97 1.69
C VAL A 235 18.63 -5.37 2.63
N LYS A 236 18.96 -6.18 3.64
CA LYS A 236 17.98 -6.63 4.65
C LYS A 236 17.85 -5.63 5.79
#